data_e3925cda22692149266bd3201cb42149
#
_entry.id   e3925cda22692149266bd3201cb42149
#
_cell.length_a   1.000
_cell.length_b   1.000
_cell.length_c   1.000
_cell.angle_alpha   90.00
_cell.angle_beta   90.00
_cell.angle_gamma   90.00
#
_symmetry.space_group_name_H-M   'P 1'
#
loop_
_entity.id
_entity.type
_entity.pdbx_description
1 polymer ?
#
loop_
_entity_poly.entity_id
_entity_poly.type
_entity_poly.pdbx_seq_one_letter_code
_entity_poly.pdbx_strand_id
1 'polypeptide(L)'
;MSSNNEEIIEAGGGPVIGIDLGTSTSCIAFLKDNRPELIADEAGDKIVPSVVQLLPGNELVIGSAAKAAAITYHDRTVQEVKRLMGTGEKVKLGKEEVTPEEVSALILKHLKKAAEARLGEGSVRDVVLSVPARFENEAREATKRAAAAAGLNVVRLINEPTAAALAYGLDRVEERQKVLVFDFGGGTLDVTILEMYEGVLDVKTSVGDDKLGGKDIDEIVVGLLRDTYKDQHDGARLPPPSKDRKLAQTLKEEAENLKKRLSSSPSVQVDLPYLSPEGGVSFEMTRARLEELLEPHLLRAMTLVNEALGRARLDWSDIDVVLPVGGSSRIPLFRRALEYAWGREIKEYENPDEAVAKGAAIACGIEKRKFSGTKSVMILDVSPHRLGVAAIKSVGPGQFVDDYFSEIIPKDAKLPATQTRTYGTLFGDGDTIFVRVYEAANDSNLCREHRLISELTLAKMLDARPEEQVQVEFAYTLDGTLAVAARYVSAPMIKVEGKFSLLEAAQQAANGSPSGLDVTGGGSNAARAAAAVSAQELASLWRNSPNAAHCAPLIEQAERAEKEHPDSSASIKGATDALKIALVAGTEQDVRQKLDALTDVLFELA
;
A
#
# COMPACT_ATOMS: atom_id res chain seq x y z
N MET A 1 -37.48 -33.04 9.15
CA MET A 1 -36.28 -32.44 9.72
C MET A 1 -36.12 -31.05 9.12
N SER A 2 -36.90 -30.13 9.64
CA SER A 2 -36.90 -28.72 9.19
C SER A 2 -37.18 -27.88 10.39
N SER A 3 -36.15 -27.43 11.08
CA SER A 3 -36.28 -26.47 12.18
C SER A 3 -34.91 -26.01 12.67
N ASN A 4 -34.13 -25.32 11.82
CA ASN A 4 -32.94 -24.59 12.30
C ASN A 4 -32.61 -23.35 11.47
N ASN A 5 -33.50 -22.86 10.59
CA ASN A 5 -33.22 -21.67 9.77
C ASN A 5 -33.94 -20.40 10.24
N GLU A 6 -34.70 -20.41 11.32
CA GLU A 6 -35.55 -19.26 11.71
C GLU A 6 -34.93 -18.29 12.72
N GLU A 7 -33.77 -18.58 13.33
CA GLU A 7 -33.19 -17.70 14.37
C GLU A 7 -32.12 -16.69 13.88
N ILE A 8 -31.81 -16.64 12.58
CA ILE A 8 -30.71 -15.78 12.07
C ILE A 8 -31.20 -14.40 11.57
N ILE A 9 -32.52 -14.20 11.47
CA ILE A 9 -33.07 -12.92 11.00
C ILE A 9 -33.76 -12.21 12.15
N GLU A 10 -32.98 -11.55 13.01
CA GLU A 10 -33.53 -10.55 13.92
C GLU A 10 -33.93 -9.27 13.17
N ALA A 11 -35.05 -8.72 13.56
CA ALA A 11 -35.70 -7.57 12.96
C ALA A 11 -34.74 -6.37 12.74
N GLY A 12 -34.45 -6.04 11.49
CA GLY A 12 -33.92 -4.74 11.12
C GLY A 12 -32.52 -4.68 10.53
N GLY A 13 -31.85 -5.79 10.19
CA GLY A 13 -30.54 -5.69 9.53
C GLY A 13 -30.01 -7.02 9.06
N GLY A 14 -29.61 -7.11 7.79
CA GLY A 14 -28.96 -8.28 7.21
C GLY A 14 -27.73 -8.77 7.99
N PRO A 15 -27.12 -9.90 7.59
CA PRO A 15 -25.97 -10.49 8.26
C PRO A 15 -24.80 -9.52 8.38
N VAL A 16 -24.01 -9.69 9.43
CA VAL A 16 -22.80 -8.90 9.70
C VAL A 16 -21.63 -9.62 9.06
N ILE A 17 -21.08 -9.06 7.97
CA ILE A 17 -20.10 -9.71 7.11
C ILE A 17 -18.80 -8.93 7.08
N GLY A 18 -17.69 -9.65 7.27
CA GLY A 18 -16.34 -9.18 7.01
C GLY A 18 -15.67 -10.00 5.93
N ILE A 19 -14.95 -9.35 5.05
CA ILE A 19 -14.21 -9.99 3.96
C ILE A 19 -12.75 -9.55 4.03
N ASP A 20 -11.85 -10.52 3.93
CA ASP A 20 -10.46 -10.30 3.61
C ASP A 20 -10.22 -10.68 2.14
N LEU A 21 -9.93 -9.68 1.32
CA LEU A 21 -9.52 -9.87 -0.08
C LEU A 21 -8.01 -9.83 -0.16
N GLY A 22 -7.34 -10.97 0.06
CA GLY A 22 -5.89 -11.05 0.12
C GLY A 22 -5.21 -11.25 -1.24
N THR A 23 -3.88 -11.02 -1.30
CA THR A 23 -3.08 -11.21 -2.53
C THR A 23 -3.05 -12.67 -2.96
N SER A 24 -2.86 -13.59 -2.02
CA SER A 24 -2.73 -15.03 -2.30
C SER A 24 -3.99 -15.80 -1.95
N THR A 25 -4.70 -15.41 -0.91
CA THR A 25 -5.90 -16.06 -0.38
C THR A 25 -6.90 -15.02 0.08
N SER A 26 -8.17 -15.35 0.01
CA SER A 26 -9.28 -14.51 0.48
C SER A 26 -10.21 -15.30 1.39
N CYS A 27 -10.83 -14.62 2.35
CA CYS A 27 -11.73 -15.24 3.32
C CYS A 27 -12.98 -14.38 3.52
N ILE A 28 -14.09 -15.03 3.91
CA ILE A 28 -15.30 -14.35 4.34
C ILE A 28 -15.73 -14.87 5.71
N ALA A 29 -16.08 -13.95 6.60
CA ALA A 29 -16.53 -14.24 7.95
C ALA A 29 -17.85 -13.54 8.25
N PHE A 30 -18.64 -14.10 9.17
CA PHE A 30 -19.85 -13.48 9.69
C PHE A 30 -19.88 -13.56 11.22
N LEU A 31 -20.65 -12.67 11.84
CA LEU A 31 -20.89 -12.77 13.29
C LEU A 31 -22.06 -13.71 13.58
N LYS A 32 -21.77 -14.71 14.41
CA LYS A 32 -22.75 -15.57 15.03
C LYS A 32 -22.62 -15.46 16.53
N ASP A 33 -23.66 -15.09 17.21
CA ASP A 33 -23.66 -14.93 18.69
C ASP A 33 -22.51 -14.03 19.18
N ASN A 34 -22.28 -12.91 18.49
CA ASN A 34 -21.16 -11.97 18.73
C ASN A 34 -19.76 -12.58 18.56
N ARG A 35 -19.62 -13.74 17.93
CA ARG A 35 -18.33 -14.36 17.60
C ARG A 35 -18.16 -14.47 16.10
N PRO A 36 -16.98 -14.15 15.56
CA PRO A 36 -16.72 -14.28 14.14
C PRO A 36 -16.47 -15.74 13.74
N GLU A 37 -17.19 -16.22 12.74
CA GLU A 37 -17.00 -17.53 12.11
C GLU A 37 -16.70 -17.37 10.62
N LEU A 38 -15.72 -18.13 10.12
CA LEU A 38 -15.45 -18.21 8.69
C LEU A 38 -16.50 -19.05 7.96
N ILE A 39 -16.80 -18.67 6.74
CA ILE A 39 -17.66 -19.41 5.83
C ILE A 39 -16.79 -20.17 4.83
N ALA A 40 -17.05 -21.45 4.67
CA ALA A 40 -16.41 -22.25 3.65
C ALA A 40 -17.15 -22.10 2.31
N ASP A 41 -16.42 -22.17 1.21
CA ASP A 41 -17.00 -22.23 -0.13
C ASP A 41 -17.60 -23.62 -0.46
N GLU A 42 -18.04 -23.82 -1.70
CA GLU A 42 -18.64 -25.07 -2.17
C GLU A 42 -17.64 -26.25 -2.15
N ALA A 43 -16.33 -25.97 -2.20
CA ALA A 43 -15.27 -26.97 -2.10
C ALA A 43 -14.93 -27.31 -0.62
N GLY A 44 -15.45 -26.57 0.33
CA GLY A 44 -15.16 -26.70 1.76
C GLY A 44 -13.99 -25.83 2.22
N ASP A 45 -13.46 -24.97 1.36
CA ASP A 45 -12.33 -24.10 1.68
C ASP A 45 -12.81 -22.84 2.45
N LYS A 46 -12.30 -22.65 3.66
CA LYS A 46 -12.50 -21.41 4.43
C LYS A 46 -11.53 -20.31 4.00
N ILE A 47 -10.38 -20.71 3.51
CA ILE A 47 -9.32 -19.87 2.99
C ILE A 47 -9.21 -20.17 1.50
N VAL A 48 -9.83 -19.32 0.70
CA VAL A 48 -9.99 -19.50 -0.76
C VAL A 48 -8.79 -18.89 -1.47
N PRO A 49 -8.04 -19.63 -2.32
CA PRO A 49 -7.00 -19.03 -3.16
C PRO A 49 -7.56 -17.90 -4.04
N SER A 50 -6.87 -16.75 -4.06
CA SER A 50 -7.23 -15.57 -4.89
C SER A 50 -6.80 -15.82 -6.35
N VAL A 51 -7.33 -16.87 -6.94
CA VAL A 51 -7.00 -17.36 -8.29
C VAL A 51 -8.28 -17.46 -9.12
N VAL A 52 -8.24 -16.85 -10.30
CA VAL A 52 -9.34 -16.89 -11.29
C VAL A 52 -8.83 -17.53 -12.59
N GLN A 53 -9.59 -18.46 -13.11
CA GLN A 53 -9.25 -19.19 -14.33
C GLN A 53 -10.43 -19.25 -15.27
N LEU A 54 -10.18 -19.10 -16.57
CA LEU A 54 -11.15 -19.25 -17.63
C LEU A 54 -10.88 -20.57 -18.39
N LEU A 55 -11.70 -21.59 -18.17
CA LEU A 55 -11.56 -22.86 -18.86
C LEU A 55 -11.90 -22.76 -20.38
N PRO A 56 -11.45 -23.72 -21.20
CA PRO A 56 -11.97 -23.88 -22.56
C PRO A 56 -13.49 -24.01 -22.53
N GLY A 57 -14.21 -23.13 -23.25
CA GLY A 57 -15.70 -23.07 -23.20
C GLY A 57 -16.23 -21.89 -22.40
N ASN A 58 -15.33 -21.02 -21.90
CA ASN A 58 -15.64 -19.78 -21.13
C ASN A 58 -16.31 -20.02 -19.77
N GLU A 59 -16.10 -21.19 -19.19
CA GLU A 59 -16.45 -21.43 -17.79
C GLU A 59 -15.41 -20.81 -16.86
N LEU A 60 -15.88 -20.05 -15.87
CA LEU A 60 -15.05 -19.44 -14.83
C LEU A 60 -14.90 -20.39 -13.65
N VAL A 61 -13.66 -20.61 -13.23
CA VAL A 61 -13.29 -21.37 -12.03
C VAL A 61 -12.49 -20.46 -11.09
N ILE A 62 -12.78 -20.53 -9.80
CA ILE A 62 -12.16 -19.68 -8.78
C ILE A 62 -11.70 -20.55 -7.61
N GLY A 63 -10.65 -20.13 -6.91
CA GLY A 63 -10.17 -20.78 -5.70
C GLY A 63 -9.27 -21.99 -5.97
N SER A 64 -9.40 -23.03 -5.13
CA SER A 64 -8.50 -24.19 -5.13
C SER A 64 -8.48 -24.96 -6.44
N ALA A 65 -9.63 -25.10 -7.11
CA ALA A 65 -9.69 -25.78 -8.41
C ALA A 65 -8.93 -24.99 -9.50
N ALA A 66 -9.07 -23.66 -9.52
CA ALA A 66 -8.31 -22.78 -10.42
C ALA A 66 -6.79 -22.85 -10.14
N LYS A 67 -6.41 -22.85 -8.87
CA LYS A 67 -5.01 -22.98 -8.45
C LYS A 67 -4.41 -24.32 -8.86
N ALA A 68 -5.13 -25.42 -8.63
CA ALA A 68 -4.65 -26.77 -8.97
C ALA A 68 -4.43 -26.97 -10.49
N ALA A 69 -5.19 -26.26 -11.32
CA ALA A 69 -5.08 -26.34 -12.77
C ALA A 69 -4.21 -25.24 -13.42
N ALA A 70 -3.58 -24.37 -12.61
CA ALA A 70 -2.87 -23.18 -13.08
C ALA A 70 -1.69 -23.51 -14.02
N ILE A 71 -0.94 -24.58 -13.77
CA ILE A 71 0.13 -25.03 -14.69
C ILE A 71 -0.43 -25.43 -16.06
N THR A 72 -1.55 -26.14 -16.07
CA THR A 72 -2.15 -26.62 -17.32
C THR A 72 -2.75 -25.48 -18.15
N TYR A 73 -3.38 -24.51 -17.49
CA TYR A 73 -4.06 -23.37 -18.11
C TYR A 73 -3.41 -22.05 -17.75
N HIS A 74 -2.06 -22.01 -17.74
CA HIS A 74 -1.26 -20.86 -17.31
C HIS A 74 -1.55 -19.57 -18.08
N ASP A 75 -2.00 -19.65 -19.33
CA ASP A 75 -2.38 -18.52 -20.19
C ASP A 75 -3.82 -18.03 -19.96
N ARG A 76 -4.58 -18.77 -19.14
CA ARG A 76 -5.98 -18.52 -18.80
C ARG A 76 -6.21 -18.38 -17.29
N THR A 77 -5.14 -18.21 -16.52
CA THR A 77 -5.18 -18.11 -15.07
C THR A 77 -4.57 -16.79 -14.61
N VAL A 78 -5.29 -16.07 -13.76
CA VAL A 78 -4.85 -14.84 -13.13
C VAL A 78 -4.69 -15.07 -11.63
N GLN A 79 -3.54 -14.66 -11.09
CA GLN A 79 -3.18 -14.72 -9.68
C GLN A 79 -2.61 -13.38 -9.25
N GLU A 80 -2.61 -13.11 -7.93
CA GLU A 80 -1.92 -11.95 -7.31
C GLU A 80 -2.41 -10.59 -7.80
N VAL A 81 -3.61 -10.53 -8.33
CA VAL A 81 -4.17 -9.33 -8.96
C VAL A 81 -4.26 -8.14 -8.01
N LYS A 82 -4.34 -8.38 -6.69
CA LYS A 82 -4.40 -7.33 -5.67
C LYS A 82 -3.21 -6.37 -5.71
N ARG A 83 -2.02 -6.85 -6.12
CA ARG A 83 -0.81 -6.00 -6.29
C ARG A 83 -0.94 -4.97 -7.41
N LEU A 84 -1.91 -5.15 -8.30
CA LEU A 84 -2.15 -4.27 -9.45
C LEU A 84 -3.38 -3.36 -9.23
N MET A 85 -4.00 -3.41 -8.05
CA MET A 85 -5.15 -2.58 -7.75
C MET A 85 -4.79 -1.09 -7.81
N GLY A 86 -5.57 -0.34 -8.59
CA GLY A 86 -5.36 1.10 -8.76
C GLY A 86 -4.23 1.51 -9.69
N THR A 87 -3.49 0.56 -10.32
CA THR A 87 -2.39 0.90 -11.25
C THR A 87 -2.87 1.24 -12.66
N GLY A 88 -4.11 0.87 -13.01
CA GLY A 88 -4.62 0.95 -14.38
C GLY A 88 -4.08 -0.12 -15.34
N GLU A 89 -3.18 -1.00 -14.87
CA GLU A 89 -2.68 -2.12 -15.66
C GLU A 89 -3.78 -3.14 -15.94
N LYS A 90 -3.69 -3.80 -17.10
CA LYS A 90 -4.60 -4.90 -17.46
C LYS A 90 -3.86 -6.23 -17.43
N VAL A 91 -4.57 -7.27 -17.07
CA VAL A 91 -4.08 -8.65 -17.08
C VAL A 91 -4.81 -9.50 -18.10
N LYS A 92 -4.15 -10.53 -18.62
CA LYS A 92 -4.75 -11.45 -19.59
C LYS A 92 -5.45 -12.60 -18.88
N LEU A 93 -6.74 -12.77 -19.16
CA LEU A 93 -7.54 -13.93 -18.78
C LEU A 93 -7.99 -14.64 -20.05
N GLY A 94 -7.19 -15.59 -20.52
CA GLY A 94 -7.36 -16.23 -21.83
C GLY A 94 -7.06 -15.25 -22.96
N LYS A 95 -8.07 -14.94 -23.78
CA LYS A 95 -7.93 -13.99 -24.89
C LYS A 95 -8.33 -12.56 -24.53
N GLU A 96 -8.95 -12.36 -23.36
CA GLU A 96 -9.47 -11.09 -22.91
C GLU A 96 -8.44 -10.35 -22.05
N GLU A 97 -8.44 -9.03 -22.15
CA GLU A 97 -7.74 -8.15 -21.24
C GLU A 97 -8.74 -7.62 -20.22
N VAL A 98 -8.50 -7.94 -18.95
CA VAL A 98 -9.37 -7.58 -17.83
C VAL A 98 -8.61 -6.69 -16.84
N THR A 99 -9.34 -5.87 -16.12
CA THR A 99 -8.76 -5.02 -15.07
C THR A 99 -8.59 -5.79 -13.76
N PRO A 100 -7.70 -5.36 -12.87
CA PRO A 100 -7.58 -5.92 -11.52
C PRO A 100 -8.89 -5.91 -10.74
N GLU A 101 -9.70 -4.87 -10.92
CA GLU A 101 -11.01 -4.72 -10.30
C GLU A 101 -11.99 -5.79 -10.77
N GLU A 102 -12.03 -6.08 -12.08
CA GLU A 102 -12.90 -7.12 -12.65
C GLU A 102 -12.53 -8.50 -12.11
N VAL A 103 -11.23 -8.83 -12.02
CA VAL A 103 -10.77 -10.10 -11.45
C VAL A 103 -11.10 -10.18 -9.97
N SER A 104 -10.85 -9.09 -9.21
CA SER A 104 -11.19 -9.02 -7.78
C SER A 104 -12.70 -9.14 -7.54
N ALA A 105 -13.52 -8.56 -8.41
CA ALA A 105 -14.98 -8.70 -8.36
C ALA A 105 -15.43 -10.16 -8.54
N LEU A 106 -14.75 -10.95 -9.37
CA LEU A 106 -15.04 -12.38 -9.52
C LEU A 106 -14.76 -13.15 -8.23
N ILE A 107 -13.64 -12.87 -7.56
CA ILE A 107 -13.31 -13.47 -6.27
C ILE A 107 -14.36 -13.09 -5.21
N LEU A 108 -14.73 -11.81 -5.14
CA LEU A 108 -15.74 -11.32 -4.20
C LEU A 108 -17.13 -11.91 -4.48
N LYS A 109 -17.51 -12.10 -5.75
CA LYS A 109 -18.76 -12.81 -6.14
C LYS A 109 -18.75 -14.26 -5.67
N HIS A 110 -17.62 -14.95 -5.79
CA HIS A 110 -17.46 -16.33 -5.32
C HIS A 110 -17.65 -16.41 -3.80
N LEU A 111 -16.99 -15.54 -3.02
CA LEU A 111 -17.16 -15.49 -1.57
C LEU A 111 -18.58 -15.11 -1.16
N LYS A 112 -19.20 -14.15 -1.86
CA LYS A 112 -20.60 -13.77 -1.65
C LYS A 112 -21.53 -14.95 -1.84
N LYS A 113 -21.38 -15.71 -2.95
CA LYS A 113 -22.17 -16.91 -3.25
C LYS A 113 -22.06 -17.95 -2.14
N ALA A 114 -20.84 -18.19 -1.64
CA ALA A 114 -20.60 -19.10 -0.52
C ALA A 114 -21.33 -18.64 0.75
N ALA A 115 -21.30 -17.35 1.04
CA ALA A 115 -21.99 -16.78 2.19
C ALA A 115 -23.51 -16.83 2.04
N GLU A 116 -24.05 -16.52 0.87
CA GLU A 116 -25.49 -16.60 0.59
C GLU A 116 -26.03 -18.02 0.63
N ALA A 117 -25.23 -19.01 0.22
CA ALA A 117 -25.59 -20.43 0.36
C ALA A 117 -25.80 -20.83 1.84
N ARG A 118 -25.09 -20.21 2.78
CA ARG A 118 -25.21 -20.47 4.21
C ARG A 118 -26.26 -19.59 4.90
N LEU A 119 -26.35 -18.32 4.51
CA LEU A 119 -27.12 -17.28 5.21
C LEU A 119 -28.44 -16.91 4.54
N GLY A 120 -28.71 -17.44 3.35
CA GLY A 120 -29.88 -17.17 2.53
C GLY A 120 -29.55 -16.30 1.32
N GLU A 121 -30.17 -16.61 0.19
CA GLU A 121 -29.99 -15.91 -1.09
C GLU A 121 -30.36 -14.43 -0.96
N GLY A 122 -29.52 -13.54 -1.51
CA GLY A 122 -29.70 -12.08 -1.47
C GLY A 122 -29.51 -11.43 -0.10
N SER A 123 -29.11 -12.20 0.92
CA SER A 123 -28.89 -11.67 2.28
C SER A 123 -27.60 -10.88 2.43
N VAL A 124 -26.57 -11.18 1.61
CA VAL A 124 -25.24 -10.56 1.72
C VAL A 124 -25.16 -9.30 0.87
N ARG A 125 -25.28 -8.14 1.52
CA ARG A 125 -25.22 -6.83 0.86
C ARG A 125 -24.15 -5.93 1.47
N ASP A 126 -24.27 -5.61 2.75
CA ASP A 126 -23.40 -4.70 3.46
C ASP A 126 -22.23 -5.45 4.07
N VAL A 127 -21.02 -5.03 3.74
CA VAL A 127 -19.78 -5.69 4.21
C VAL A 127 -18.76 -4.67 4.71
N VAL A 128 -17.89 -5.10 5.61
CA VAL A 128 -16.59 -4.47 5.85
C VAL A 128 -15.54 -5.26 5.09
N LEU A 129 -14.73 -4.56 4.32
CA LEU A 129 -13.71 -5.14 3.45
C LEU A 129 -12.33 -4.68 3.89
N SER A 130 -11.37 -5.61 4.02
CA SER A 130 -10.01 -5.30 4.42
C SER A 130 -9.18 -4.77 3.24
N VAL A 131 -8.21 -3.92 3.56
CA VAL A 131 -7.19 -3.43 2.64
C VAL A 131 -5.84 -3.34 3.37
N PRO A 132 -4.71 -3.48 2.69
CA PRO A 132 -3.41 -3.18 3.27
C PRO A 132 -3.37 -1.77 3.86
N ALA A 133 -2.67 -1.59 4.98
CA ALA A 133 -2.64 -0.29 5.66
C ALA A 133 -2.08 0.82 4.77
N ARG A 134 -1.15 0.48 3.87
CA ARG A 134 -0.47 1.40 2.96
C ARG A 134 -1.12 1.56 1.59
N PHE A 135 -2.26 0.91 1.35
CA PHE A 135 -2.96 1.14 0.08
C PHE A 135 -3.19 2.63 -0.12
N GLU A 136 -2.65 3.13 -1.24
CA GLU A 136 -2.98 4.46 -1.73
C GLU A 136 -4.48 4.56 -2.01
N ASN A 137 -4.97 5.76 -2.03
CA ASN A 137 -6.40 5.99 -2.21
C ASN A 137 -6.96 5.33 -3.47
N GLU A 138 -6.21 5.31 -4.59
CA GLU A 138 -6.68 4.67 -5.82
C GLU A 138 -6.88 3.16 -5.66
N ALA A 139 -5.98 2.49 -4.96
CA ALA A 139 -6.12 1.06 -4.67
C ALA A 139 -7.32 0.80 -3.73
N ARG A 140 -7.60 1.71 -2.77
CA ARG A 140 -8.78 1.65 -1.89
C ARG A 140 -10.07 1.81 -2.69
N GLU A 141 -10.13 2.79 -3.58
CA GLU A 141 -11.30 3.02 -4.44
C GLU A 141 -11.47 1.89 -5.48
N ALA A 142 -10.39 1.40 -6.07
CA ALA A 142 -10.42 0.22 -6.94
C ALA A 142 -11.02 -1.00 -6.20
N THR A 143 -10.69 -1.15 -4.92
CA THR A 143 -11.26 -2.21 -4.06
C THR A 143 -12.76 -2.01 -3.83
N LYS A 144 -13.23 -0.78 -3.59
CA LYS A 144 -14.67 -0.47 -3.50
C LYS A 144 -15.39 -0.72 -4.83
N ARG A 145 -14.78 -0.34 -5.98
CA ARG A 145 -15.34 -0.63 -7.31
C ARG A 145 -15.50 -2.11 -7.56
N ALA A 146 -14.49 -2.92 -7.21
CA ALA A 146 -14.55 -4.37 -7.32
C ALA A 146 -15.70 -4.95 -6.47
N ALA A 147 -15.87 -4.47 -5.25
CA ALA A 147 -16.96 -4.87 -4.36
C ALA A 147 -18.34 -4.47 -4.94
N ALA A 148 -18.49 -3.25 -5.44
CA ALA A 148 -19.72 -2.80 -6.09
C ALA A 148 -20.07 -3.65 -7.33
N ALA A 149 -19.07 -4.00 -8.17
CA ALA A 149 -19.22 -4.91 -9.31
C ALA A 149 -19.58 -6.35 -8.89
N ALA A 150 -19.26 -6.74 -7.65
CA ALA A 150 -19.73 -7.99 -7.04
C ALA A 150 -21.13 -7.88 -6.41
N GLY A 151 -21.76 -6.71 -6.45
CA GLY A 151 -23.05 -6.45 -5.82
C GLY A 151 -22.96 -6.39 -4.29
N LEU A 152 -21.83 -5.92 -3.77
CA LEU A 152 -21.58 -5.66 -2.36
C LEU A 152 -21.54 -4.16 -2.08
N ASN A 153 -22.12 -3.75 -0.97
CA ASN A 153 -22.02 -2.39 -0.45
C ASN A 153 -20.97 -2.36 0.66
N VAL A 154 -19.86 -1.66 0.43
CA VAL A 154 -18.79 -1.53 1.42
C VAL A 154 -19.18 -0.41 2.38
N VAL A 155 -19.64 -0.78 3.58
CA VAL A 155 -19.98 0.18 4.64
C VAL A 155 -18.75 0.81 5.28
N ARG A 156 -17.62 0.08 5.25
CA ARG A 156 -16.33 0.56 5.71
C ARG A 156 -15.19 -0.25 5.08
N LEU A 157 -14.10 0.41 4.71
CA LEU A 157 -12.80 -0.23 4.55
C LEU A 157 -12.08 -0.26 5.89
N ILE A 158 -11.40 -1.37 6.21
CA ILE A 158 -10.57 -1.50 7.40
C ILE A 158 -9.15 -1.91 7.01
N ASN A 159 -8.15 -1.35 7.67
CA ASN A 159 -6.78 -1.77 7.45
C ASN A 159 -6.55 -3.19 8.01
N GLU A 160 -5.87 -4.05 7.24
CA GLU A 160 -5.62 -5.47 7.59
C GLU A 160 -5.06 -5.64 9.01
N PRO A 161 -3.99 -4.92 9.43
CA PRO A 161 -3.46 -5.06 10.77
C PRO A 161 -4.42 -4.57 11.86
N THR A 162 -5.25 -3.56 11.57
CA THR A 162 -6.31 -3.09 12.49
C THR A 162 -7.39 -4.15 12.67
N ALA A 163 -7.80 -4.81 11.57
CA ALA A 163 -8.75 -5.91 11.63
C ALA A 163 -8.18 -7.09 12.43
N ALA A 164 -6.94 -7.49 12.20
CA ALA A 164 -6.29 -8.56 12.94
C ALA A 164 -6.21 -8.26 14.44
N ALA A 165 -5.88 -7.02 14.81
CA ALA A 165 -5.87 -6.58 16.19
C ALA A 165 -7.27 -6.61 16.85
N LEU A 166 -8.33 -6.29 16.08
CA LEU A 166 -9.71 -6.43 16.52
C LEU A 166 -10.08 -7.88 16.83
N ALA A 167 -9.67 -8.82 15.97
CA ALA A 167 -9.91 -10.25 16.19
C ALA A 167 -9.22 -10.72 17.48
N TYR A 168 -7.98 -10.30 17.70
CA TYR A 168 -7.23 -10.58 18.94
C TYR A 168 -7.88 -9.93 20.16
N GLY A 169 -8.30 -8.67 20.04
CA GLY A 169 -8.69 -7.80 21.15
C GLY A 169 -10.13 -7.91 21.60
N LEU A 170 -11.02 -8.59 20.86
CA LEU A 170 -12.45 -8.59 21.14
C LEU A 170 -12.79 -8.95 22.60
N ASP A 171 -12.11 -9.95 23.16
CA ASP A 171 -12.29 -10.39 24.53
C ASP A 171 -11.34 -9.69 25.54
N ARG A 172 -10.49 -8.75 25.09
CA ARG A 172 -9.42 -8.10 25.86
C ARG A 172 -9.45 -6.58 25.83
N VAL A 173 -10.52 -5.99 25.33
CA VAL A 173 -10.63 -4.52 25.15
C VAL A 173 -10.53 -3.70 26.45
N GLU A 174 -10.72 -4.31 27.59
CA GLU A 174 -10.55 -3.67 28.90
C GLU A 174 -9.08 -3.67 29.37
N GLU A 175 -8.24 -4.52 28.80
CA GLU A 175 -6.82 -4.60 29.13
C GLU A 175 -6.06 -3.50 28.41
N ARG A 176 -5.19 -2.79 29.14
CA ARG A 176 -4.30 -1.83 28.49
C ARG A 176 -3.10 -2.58 27.95
N GLN A 177 -2.98 -2.64 26.63
CA GLN A 177 -1.91 -3.35 25.93
C GLN A 177 -1.38 -2.56 24.73
N LYS A 178 -0.07 -2.56 24.56
CA LYS A 178 0.60 -2.10 23.34
C LYS A 178 0.90 -3.31 22.47
N VAL A 179 0.32 -3.35 21.30
CA VAL A 179 0.37 -4.48 20.37
C VAL A 179 1.18 -4.08 19.14
N LEU A 180 2.17 -4.90 18.77
CA LEU A 180 2.85 -4.84 17.50
C LEU A 180 2.24 -5.89 16.58
N VAL A 181 1.56 -5.48 15.52
CA VAL A 181 1.06 -6.36 14.46
C VAL A 181 2.14 -6.45 13.38
N PHE A 182 2.58 -7.67 13.10
CA PHE A 182 3.50 -7.99 12.03
C PHE A 182 2.74 -8.74 10.94
N ASP A 183 2.13 -7.98 10.02
CA ASP A 183 1.33 -8.53 8.93
C ASP A 183 2.20 -8.81 7.72
N PHE A 184 2.65 -10.07 7.62
CA PHE A 184 3.50 -10.56 6.55
C PHE A 184 2.72 -11.49 5.63
N GLY A 185 2.08 -10.88 4.66
CA GLY A 185 1.22 -11.55 3.68
C GLY A 185 1.98 -12.14 2.49
N GLY A 186 1.21 -12.49 1.45
CA GLY A 186 1.78 -12.95 0.18
C GLY A 186 2.36 -11.83 -0.66
N GLY A 187 1.87 -10.60 -0.52
CA GLY A 187 2.22 -9.45 -1.34
C GLY A 187 3.02 -8.37 -0.64
N THR A 188 2.73 -8.11 0.63
CA THR A 188 3.23 -6.97 1.40
C THR A 188 3.68 -7.40 2.78
N LEU A 189 4.49 -6.55 3.41
CA LEU A 189 4.74 -6.55 4.84
C LEU A 189 4.24 -5.22 5.41
N ASP A 190 3.32 -5.28 6.36
CA ASP A 190 2.87 -4.14 7.16
C ASP A 190 3.21 -4.35 8.63
N VAL A 191 3.83 -3.35 9.25
CA VAL A 191 4.13 -3.32 10.69
C VAL A 191 3.34 -2.20 11.32
N THR A 192 2.42 -2.53 12.21
CA THR A 192 1.53 -1.58 12.86
C THR A 192 1.68 -1.65 14.37
N ILE A 193 1.81 -0.51 15.01
CA ILE A 193 1.77 -0.39 16.47
C ILE A 193 0.46 0.25 16.86
N LEU A 194 -0.23 -0.38 17.79
CA LEU A 194 -1.48 0.12 18.34
C LEU A 194 -1.52 -0.06 19.86
N GLU A 195 -2.35 0.73 20.52
CA GLU A 195 -2.65 0.62 21.94
C GLU A 195 -4.13 0.27 22.11
N MET A 196 -4.41 -0.72 22.95
CA MET A 196 -5.76 -1.10 23.33
C MET A 196 -5.98 -0.68 24.79
N TYR A 197 -7.08 -0.01 25.08
CA TYR A 197 -7.45 0.40 26.44
C TYR A 197 -8.93 0.79 26.48
N GLU A 198 -9.62 0.41 27.53
CA GLU A 198 -10.98 0.85 27.86
C GLU A 198 -11.97 0.85 26.66
N GLY A 199 -11.89 -0.19 25.81
CA GLY A 199 -12.73 -0.27 24.61
C GLY A 199 -12.23 0.54 23.42
N VAL A 200 -11.05 1.18 23.50
CA VAL A 200 -10.43 1.92 22.39
C VAL A 200 -9.32 1.09 21.78
N LEU A 201 -9.32 0.99 20.46
CA LEU A 201 -8.20 0.49 19.65
C LEU A 201 -7.59 1.69 18.94
N ASP A 202 -6.42 2.13 19.41
CA ASP A 202 -5.75 3.35 18.99
C ASP A 202 -4.48 3.02 18.19
N VAL A 203 -4.56 3.05 16.87
CA VAL A 203 -3.40 2.87 15.97
C VAL A 203 -2.44 4.05 16.16
N LYS A 204 -1.19 3.78 16.50
CA LYS A 204 -0.16 4.82 16.70
C LYS A 204 0.57 5.13 15.40
N THR A 205 0.96 4.10 14.66
CA THR A 205 1.64 4.21 13.37
C THR A 205 1.50 2.92 12.58
N SER A 206 1.62 3.02 11.27
CA SER A 206 1.77 1.89 10.36
C SER A 206 2.87 2.19 9.34
N VAL A 207 3.81 1.27 9.18
CA VAL A 207 4.88 1.29 8.18
C VAL A 207 4.89 -0.03 7.43
N GLY A 208 5.44 -0.09 6.22
CA GLY A 208 5.45 -1.34 5.47
C GLY A 208 6.22 -1.25 4.16
N ASP A 209 6.22 -2.36 3.43
CA ASP A 209 6.89 -2.51 2.14
C ASP A 209 5.99 -3.33 1.20
N ASP A 210 5.58 -2.72 0.08
CA ASP A 210 4.68 -3.32 -0.92
C ASP A 210 5.39 -4.31 -1.85
N LYS A 211 6.72 -4.43 -1.71
CA LYS A 211 7.59 -5.36 -2.45
C LYS A 211 8.34 -6.30 -1.52
N LEU A 212 7.74 -6.59 -0.37
CA LEU A 212 8.24 -7.55 0.59
C LEU A 212 7.08 -8.45 1.04
N GLY A 213 6.93 -9.59 0.38
CA GLY A 213 5.87 -10.57 0.65
C GLY A 213 6.33 -11.98 0.35
N GLY A 214 5.45 -12.95 0.60
CA GLY A 214 5.72 -14.37 0.32
C GLY A 214 6.05 -14.65 -1.14
N LYS A 215 5.54 -13.82 -2.07
CA LYS A 215 5.81 -13.93 -3.51
C LYS A 215 7.22 -13.49 -3.89
N ASP A 216 7.75 -12.49 -3.20
CA ASP A 216 9.13 -12.05 -3.40
C ASP A 216 10.11 -13.15 -2.91
N ILE A 217 9.73 -13.87 -1.85
CA ILE A 217 10.44 -15.06 -1.38
C ILE A 217 10.34 -16.20 -2.41
N ASP A 218 9.17 -16.43 -3.01
CA ASP A 218 9.00 -17.44 -4.07
C ASP A 218 9.94 -17.15 -5.25
N GLU A 219 10.11 -15.89 -5.66
CA GLU A 219 11.03 -15.51 -6.75
C GLU A 219 12.50 -15.81 -6.41
N ILE A 220 12.92 -15.66 -5.16
CA ILE A 220 14.27 -16.08 -4.72
C ILE A 220 14.45 -17.58 -4.91
N VAL A 221 13.44 -18.37 -4.51
CA VAL A 221 13.48 -19.83 -4.66
C VAL A 221 13.45 -20.23 -6.14
N VAL A 222 12.68 -19.53 -6.99
CA VAL A 222 12.73 -19.71 -8.46
C VAL A 222 14.12 -19.45 -9.00
N GLY A 223 14.79 -18.37 -8.54
CA GLY A 223 16.19 -18.09 -8.87
C GLY A 223 17.11 -19.25 -8.52
N LEU A 224 17.00 -19.76 -7.29
CA LEU A 224 17.78 -20.92 -6.84
C LEU A 224 17.53 -22.17 -7.71
N LEU A 225 16.28 -22.49 -8.05
CA LEU A 225 15.96 -23.62 -8.93
C LEU A 225 16.61 -23.47 -10.32
N ARG A 226 16.60 -22.26 -10.87
CA ARG A 226 17.26 -21.95 -12.16
C ARG A 226 18.76 -22.05 -12.10
N ASP A 227 19.38 -21.59 -11.02
CA ASP A 227 20.83 -21.68 -10.81
C ASP A 227 21.26 -23.15 -10.59
N THR A 228 20.52 -23.91 -9.77
CA THR A 228 20.77 -25.35 -9.58
C THR A 228 20.64 -26.10 -10.91
N TYR A 229 19.63 -25.79 -11.74
CA TYR A 229 19.54 -26.38 -13.07
C TYR A 229 20.78 -26.09 -13.91
N LYS A 230 21.22 -24.85 -13.96
CA LYS A 230 22.40 -24.42 -14.69
C LYS A 230 23.67 -25.18 -14.23
N ASP A 231 23.82 -25.36 -12.92
CA ASP A 231 24.99 -26.06 -12.34
C ASP A 231 24.98 -27.57 -12.63
N GLN A 232 23.80 -28.20 -12.68
CA GLN A 232 23.65 -29.63 -13.00
C GLN A 232 23.70 -29.96 -14.49
N HIS A 233 23.61 -28.93 -15.38
CA HIS A 233 23.57 -29.11 -16.84
C HIS A 233 24.62 -28.27 -17.59
N ASP A 234 25.87 -28.31 -17.11
CA ASP A 234 27.05 -27.71 -17.79
C ASP A 234 26.85 -26.25 -18.22
N GLY A 235 26.11 -25.47 -17.45
CA GLY A 235 25.83 -24.05 -17.73
C GLY A 235 24.60 -23.80 -18.62
N ALA A 236 23.85 -24.82 -19.02
CA ALA A 236 22.59 -24.68 -19.74
C ALA A 236 21.56 -23.88 -18.90
N ARG A 237 20.75 -23.05 -19.53
CA ARG A 237 19.79 -22.20 -18.82
C ARG A 237 18.37 -22.53 -19.23
N LEU A 238 17.50 -22.63 -18.24
CA LEU A 238 16.06 -22.71 -18.47
C LEU A 238 15.55 -21.44 -19.19
N PRO A 239 14.59 -21.56 -20.13
CA PRO A 239 14.04 -20.44 -20.85
C PRO A 239 13.43 -19.39 -19.89
N PRO A 240 13.49 -18.09 -20.24
CA PRO A 240 12.88 -17.04 -19.43
C PRO A 240 11.34 -17.14 -19.48
N PRO A 241 10.63 -16.55 -18.48
CA PRO A 241 9.17 -16.59 -18.40
C PRO A 241 8.44 -16.09 -19.65
N SER A 242 9.04 -15.17 -20.40
CA SER A 242 8.48 -14.64 -21.64
C SER A 242 8.46 -15.67 -22.78
N LYS A 243 9.32 -16.69 -22.74
CA LYS A 243 9.43 -17.75 -23.76
C LYS A 243 8.72 -19.03 -23.37
N ASP A 244 8.66 -19.34 -22.08
CA ASP A 244 7.96 -20.52 -21.57
C ASP A 244 7.19 -20.17 -20.28
N ARG A 245 5.94 -19.80 -20.45
CA ARG A 245 5.03 -19.46 -19.35
C ARG A 245 4.63 -20.66 -18.52
N LYS A 246 4.53 -21.84 -19.13
CA LYS A 246 4.20 -23.07 -18.41
C LYS A 246 5.29 -23.43 -17.44
N LEU A 247 6.55 -23.44 -17.90
CA LEU A 247 7.71 -23.67 -17.05
C LEU A 247 7.78 -22.61 -15.94
N ALA A 248 7.57 -21.34 -16.27
CA ALA A 248 7.57 -20.27 -15.27
C ALA A 248 6.52 -20.53 -14.18
N GLN A 249 5.30 -20.93 -14.55
CA GLN A 249 4.25 -21.28 -13.59
C GLN A 249 4.63 -22.52 -12.76
N THR A 250 5.21 -23.54 -13.39
CA THR A 250 5.71 -24.74 -12.68
C THR A 250 6.73 -24.37 -11.62
N LEU A 251 7.75 -23.59 -11.98
CA LEU A 251 8.79 -23.15 -11.04
C LEU A 251 8.22 -22.31 -9.90
N LYS A 252 7.24 -21.46 -10.18
CA LYS A 252 6.59 -20.62 -9.18
C LYS A 252 5.80 -21.45 -8.17
N GLU A 253 5.04 -22.44 -8.63
CA GLU A 253 4.28 -23.33 -7.73
C GLU A 253 5.20 -24.19 -6.89
N GLU A 254 6.27 -24.73 -7.48
CA GLU A 254 7.26 -25.51 -6.72
C GLU A 254 8.02 -24.65 -5.71
N ALA A 255 8.33 -23.40 -6.05
CA ALA A 255 8.96 -22.47 -5.11
C ALA A 255 8.04 -22.18 -3.90
N GLU A 256 6.75 -21.91 -4.14
CA GLU A 256 5.77 -21.72 -3.07
C GLU A 256 5.65 -22.99 -2.19
N ASN A 257 5.60 -24.16 -2.81
CA ASN A 257 5.53 -25.45 -2.10
C ASN A 257 6.78 -25.70 -1.25
N LEU A 258 7.97 -25.43 -1.80
CA LEU A 258 9.24 -25.56 -1.07
C LEU A 258 9.29 -24.62 0.14
N LYS A 259 8.95 -23.34 -0.05
CA LYS A 259 8.88 -22.36 1.03
C LYS A 259 7.97 -22.84 2.16
N LYS A 260 6.76 -23.31 1.83
CA LYS A 260 5.80 -23.83 2.81
C LYS A 260 6.32 -25.09 3.54
N ARG A 261 6.87 -26.05 2.82
CA ARG A 261 7.42 -27.29 3.40
C ARG A 261 8.62 -27.00 4.30
N LEU A 262 9.52 -26.09 3.91
CA LEU A 262 10.67 -25.68 4.72
C LEU A 262 10.28 -24.87 5.95
N SER A 263 9.08 -24.31 6.01
CA SER A 263 8.57 -23.69 7.24
C SER A 263 8.25 -24.71 8.34
N SER A 264 7.93 -25.95 7.98
CA SER A 264 7.63 -27.05 8.92
C SER A 264 8.74 -28.12 9.03
N SER A 265 9.55 -28.28 7.98
CA SER A 265 10.61 -29.32 7.91
C SER A 265 12.00 -28.70 7.83
N PRO A 266 13.04 -29.32 8.43
CA PRO A 266 14.40 -28.80 8.37
C PRO A 266 15.05 -28.97 6.98
N SER A 267 14.62 -29.96 6.19
CA SER A 267 15.04 -30.15 4.81
C SER A 267 13.92 -30.78 3.98
N VAL A 268 14.04 -30.64 2.67
CA VAL A 268 13.07 -31.13 1.68
C VAL A 268 13.82 -31.62 0.46
N GLN A 269 13.57 -32.90 0.05
CA GLN A 269 14.01 -33.36 -1.24
C GLN A 269 13.23 -32.70 -2.36
N VAL A 270 13.93 -32.04 -3.27
CA VAL A 270 13.40 -31.44 -4.50
C VAL A 270 13.71 -32.38 -5.64
N ASP A 271 12.69 -32.76 -6.38
CA ASP A 271 12.83 -33.69 -7.51
C ASP A 271 11.87 -33.23 -8.64
N LEU A 272 12.43 -32.54 -9.62
CA LEU A 272 11.71 -31.96 -10.75
C LEU A 272 12.33 -32.51 -12.06
N PRO A 273 11.98 -33.71 -12.47
CA PRO A 273 12.72 -34.44 -13.52
C PRO A 273 12.55 -33.88 -14.93
N TYR A 274 11.49 -33.12 -15.18
CA TYR A 274 11.08 -32.68 -16.54
C TYR A 274 10.93 -31.17 -16.65
N LEU A 275 12.01 -30.41 -16.40
CA LEU A 275 12.00 -28.96 -16.58
C LEU A 275 12.34 -28.52 -18.00
N SER A 276 13.09 -29.35 -18.72
CA SER A 276 13.48 -29.15 -20.11
C SER A 276 13.72 -30.49 -20.82
N PRO A 277 13.92 -30.50 -22.16
CA PRO A 277 14.34 -31.72 -22.89
C PRO A 277 15.68 -32.30 -22.39
N GLU A 278 16.54 -31.46 -21.87
CA GLU A 278 17.87 -31.87 -21.36
C GLU A 278 17.77 -32.50 -19.96
N GLY A 279 16.66 -32.29 -19.23
CA GLY A 279 16.47 -32.89 -17.91
C GLY A 279 15.80 -31.94 -16.91
N GLY A 280 15.98 -32.23 -15.64
CA GLY A 280 15.44 -31.52 -14.52
C GLY A 280 16.45 -31.24 -13.42
N VAL A 281 15.99 -31.05 -12.19
CA VAL A 281 16.82 -30.86 -11.01
C VAL A 281 16.47 -31.88 -9.94
N SER A 282 17.46 -32.39 -9.22
CA SER A 282 17.28 -33.21 -8.03
C SER A 282 18.34 -32.82 -6.99
N PHE A 283 17.89 -32.36 -5.82
CA PHE A 283 18.76 -31.93 -4.73
C PHE A 283 17.99 -31.86 -3.39
N GLU A 284 18.72 -31.89 -2.29
CA GLU A 284 18.18 -31.61 -0.98
C GLU A 284 18.25 -30.10 -0.70
N MET A 285 17.11 -29.46 -0.44
CA MET A 285 17.02 -28.09 0.02
C MET A 285 16.85 -28.05 1.53
N THR A 286 17.70 -27.33 2.24
CA THR A 286 17.61 -27.16 3.68
C THR A 286 16.98 -25.83 4.05
N ARG A 287 16.30 -25.79 5.21
CA ARG A 287 15.78 -24.54 5.79
C ARG A 287 16.92 -23.54 6.00
N ALA A 288 18.07 -23.98 6.50
CA ALA A 288 19.22 -23.11 6.72
C ALA A 288 19.65 -22.40 5.43
N ARG A 289 19.67 -23.13 4.29
CA ARG A 289 19.99 -22.51 3.00
C ARG A 289 18.94 -21.50 2.56
N LEU A 290 17.65 -21.76 2.79
CA LEU A 290 16.60 -20.77 2.53
C LEU A 290 16.80 -19.54 3.40
N GLU A 291 17.06 -19.71 4.68
CA GLU A 291 17.26 -18.62 5.64
C GLU A 291 18.46 -17.72 5.29
N GLU A 292 19.57 -18.30 4.81
CA GLU A 292 20.69 -17.53 4.27
C GLU A 292 20.26 -16.62 3.09
N LEU A 293 19.49 -17.17 2.16
CA LEU A 293 18.98 -16.40 1.02
C LEU A 293 18.00 -15.30 1.43
N LEU A 294 17.32 -15.47 2.57
CA LEU A 294 16.35 -14.51 3.10
C LEU A 294 16.96 -13.45 4.03
N GLU A 295 18.25 -13.52 4.34
CA GLU A 295 18.90 -12.56 5.24
C GLU A 295 18.67 -11.08 4.84
N PRO A 296 18.80 -10.68 3.55
CA PRO A 296 18.50 -9.31 3.14
C PRO A 296 17.03 -8.90 3.38
N HIS A 297 16.10 -9.85 3.24
CA HIS A 297 14.67 -9.63 3.46
C HIS A 297 14.35 -9.52 4.96
N LEU A 298 15.05 -10.32 5.78
CA LEU A 298 14.96 -10.20 7.23
C LEU A 298 15.44 -8.83 7.69
N LEU A 299 16.56 -8.34 7.18
CA LEU A 299 17.09 -7.03 7.54
C LEU A 299 16.08 -5.92 7.18
N ARG A 300 15.50 -5.97 5.98
CA ARG A 300 14.44 -5.04 5.58
C ARG A 300 13.23 -5.10 6.52
N ALA A 301 12.75 -6.29 6.86
CA ALA A 301 11.63 -6.47 7.76
C ALA A 301 11.91 -5.91 9.16
N MET A 302 13.07 -6.20 9.73
CA MET A 302 13.45 -5.68 11.05
C MET A 302 13.71 -4.18 11.05
N THR A 303 14.15 -3.61 9.92
CA THR A 303 14.25 -2.15 9.75
C THR A 303 12.88 -1.50 9.85
N LEU A 304 11.86 -2.07 9.21
CA LEU A 304 10.47 -1.57 9.31
C LEU A 304 9.93 -1.69 10.75
N VAL A 305 10.24 -2.77 11.46
CA VAL A 305 9.85 -2.91 12.87
C VAL A 305 10.47 -1.79 13.72
N ASN A 306 11.77 -1.55 13.55
CA ASN A 306 12.46 -0.49 14.28
C ASN A 306 11.94 0.91 13.89
N GLU A 307 11.60 1.13 12.63
CA GLU A 307 10.95 2.36 12.17
C GLU A 307 9.59 2.57 12.85
N ALA A 308 8.76 1.51 12.92
CA ALA A 308 7.47 1.59 13.59
C ALA A 308 7.62 1.95 15.08
N LEU A 309 8.55 1.28 15.79
CA LEU A 309 8.86 1.59 17.18
C LEU A 309 9.31 3.03 17.36
N GLY A 310 10.25 3.49 16.53
CA GLY A 310 10.76 4.87 16.57
C GLY A 310 9.65 5.91 16.31
N ARG A 311 8.78 5.68 15.32
CA ARG A 311 7.63 6.57 15.02
C ARG A 311 6.62 6.61 16.17
N ALA A 312 6.35 5.46 16.79
CA ALA A 312 5.49 5.37 17.97
C ALA A 312 6.15 5.91 19.25
N ARG A 313 7.46 6.22 19.21
CA ARG A 313 8.31 6.59 20.37
C ARG A 313 8.27 5.53 21.46
N LEU A 314 8.38 4.27 21.07
CA LEU A 314 8.37 3.10 21.93
C LEU A 314 9.62 2.28 21.72
N ASP A 315 9.98 1.49 22.74
CA ASP A 315 11.00 0.47 22.67
C ASP A 315 10.37 -0.93 22.74
N TRP A 316 11.13 -1.98 22.44
CA TRP A 316 10.69 -3.36 22.54
C TRP A 316 10.15 -3.72 23.95
N SER A 317 10.70 -3.12 25.00
CA SER A 317 10.24 -3.32 26.38
C SER A 317 8.82 -2.77 26.63
N ASP A 318 8.37 -1.83 25.81
CA ASP A 318 7.03 -1.25 25.89
C ASP A 318 5.96 -2.13 25.24
N ILE A 319 6.35 -3.07 24.39
CA ILE A 319 5.42 -3.94 23.65
C ILE A 319 4.97 -5.09 24.53
N ASP A 320 3.66 -5.19 24.75
CA ASP A 320 3.04 -6.26 25.54
C ASP A 320 2.76 -7.50 24.71
N VAL A 321 2.44 -7.33 23.43
CA VAL A 321 2.06 -8.40 22.50
C VAL A 321 2.66 -8.18 21.12
N VAL A 322 3.23 -9.23 20.55
CA VAL A 322 3.56 -9.31 19.11
C VAL A 322 2.57 -10.27 18.46
N LEU A 323 1.84 -9.77 17.46
CA LEU A 323 0.78 -10.48 16.75
C LEU A 323 1.22 -10.75 15.30
N PRO A 324 1.69 -11.96 14.96
CA PRO A 324 1.98 -12.34 13.59
C PRO A 324 0.68 -12.56 12.81
N VAL A 325 0.59 -11.98 11.61
CA VAL A 325 -0.55 -12.08 10.70
C VAL A 325 -0.03 -12.42 9.30
N GLY A 326 -0.87 -13.04 8.47
CA GLY A 326 -0.53 -13.44 7.12
C GLY A 326 0.34 -14.71 7.04
N GLY A 327 0.23 -15.43 5.93
CA GLY A 327 0.87 -16.75 5.78
C GLY A 327 2.39 -16.73 5.82
N SER A 328 3.04 -15.64 5.39
CA SER A 328 4.51 -15.52 5.40
C SER A 328 5.09 -15.31 6.81
N SER A 329 4.28 -14.87 7.78
CA SER A 329 4.70 -14.78 9.19
C SER A 329 5.02 -16.15 9.82
N ARG A 330 4.59 -17.24 9.17
CA ARG A 330 4.89 -18.63 9.56
C ARG A 330 6.33 -19.06 9.26
N ILE A 331 7.10 -18.29 8.48
CA ILE A 331 8.50 -18.61 8.17
C ILE A 331 9.33 -18.46 9.45
N PRO A 332 10.00 -19.54 9.92
CA PRO A 332 10.62 -19.56 11.24
C PRO A 332 11.69 -18.48 11.45
N LEU A 333 12.38 -18.08 10.38
CA LEU A 333 13.42 -17.04 10.44
C LEU A 333 12.89 -15.72 11.01
N PHE A 334 11.76 -15.23 10.47
CA PHE A 334 11.16 -13.95 10.90
C PHE A 334 10.61 -14.05 12.32
N ARG A 335 9.93 -15.16 12.65
CA ARG A 335 9.42 -15.39 14.00
C ARG A 335 10.54 -15.37 15.04
N ARG A 336 11.62 -16.13 14.81
CA ARG A 336 12.77 -16.15 15.74
C ARG A 336 13.43 -14.78 15.89
N ALA A 337 13.53 -14.01 14.80
CA ALA A 337 14.10 -12.66 14.86
C ALA A 337 13.25 -11.71 15.71
N LEU A 338 11.92 -11.77 15.58
CA LEU A 338 11.00 -11.01 16.41
C LEU A 338 11.08 -11.44 17.89
N GLU A 339 11.08 -12.73 18.18
CA GLU A 339 11.22 -13.28 19.52
C GLU A 339 12.56 -12.88 20.18
N TYR A 340 13.64 -12.93 19.39
CA TYR A 340 14.96 -12.50 19.86
C TYR A 340 14.99 -11.00 20.19
N ALA A 341 14.45 -10.15 19.31
CA ALA A 341 14.43 -8.72 19.53
C ALA A 341 13.51 -8.31 20.67
N TRP A 342 12.37 -8.98 20.83
CA TRP A 342 11.41 -8.73 21.90
C TRP A 342 11.84 -9.34 23.26
N GLY A 343 12.67 -10.39 23.23
CA GLY A 343 13.08 -11.11 24.42
C GLY A 343 12.01 -12.00 25.04
N ARG A 344 10.94 -12.31 24.32
CA ARG A 344 9.81 -13.13 24.76
C ARG A 344 9.35 -14.05 23.63
N GLU A 345 8.69 -15.16 23.98
CA GLU A 345 8.09 -16.08 23.03
C GLU A 345 6.76 -15.51 22.48
N ILE A 346 6.58 -15.57 21.16
CA ILE A 346 5.35 -15.16 20.49
C ILE A 346 4.30 -16.27 20.68
N LYS A 347 3.19 -15.93 21.29
CA LYS A 347 2.05 -16.84 21.47
C LYS A 347 1.15 -16.79 20.23
N GLU A 348 0.60 -17.94 19.87
CA GLU A 348 -0.44 -18.00 18.83
C GLU A 348 -1.80 -17.73 19.48
N TYR A 349 -2.36 -16.57 19.21
CA TYR A 349 -3.67 -16.17 19.72
C TYR A 349 -4.79 -16.43 18.73
N GLU A 350 -4.50 -16.24 17.43
CA GLU A 350 -5.42 -16.43 16.31
C GLU A 350 -4.68 -17.13 15.16
N ASN A 351 -5.43 -17.79 14.29
CA ASN A 351 -4.87 -18.28 13.03
C ASN A 351 -4.50 -17.07 12.14
N PRO A 352 -3.21 -16.89 11.79
CA PRO A 352 -2.75 -15.73 11.01
C PRO A 352 -3.48 -15.53 9.69
N ASP A 353 -4.00 -16.60 9.08
CA ASP A 353 -4.71 -16.55 7.80
C ASP A 353 -6.21 -16.18 7.95
N GLU A 354 -6.76 -16.20 9.18
CA GLU A 354 -8.18 -15.96 9.47
C GLU A 354 -8.44 -14.64 10.19
N ALA A 355 -7.41 -14.12 10.87
CA ALA A 355 -7.53 -13.00 11.79
C ALA A 355 -8.14 -11.76 11.13
N VAL A 356 -7.73 -11.45 9.91
CA VAL A 356 -8.20 -10.26 9.18
C VAL A 356 -9.68 -10.33 8.84
N ALA A 357 -10.17 -11.45 8.28
CA ALA A 357 -11.59 -11.62 7.95
C ALA A 357 -12.47 -11.61 9.21
N LYS A 358 -12.02 -12.26 10.29
CA LYS A 358 -12.70 -12.24 11.59
C LYS A 358 -12.80 -10.82 12.15
N GLY A 359 -11.71 -10.06 12.12
CA GLY A 359 -11.69 -8.67 12.57
C GLY A 359 -12.56 -7.76 11.71
N ALA A 360 -12.59 -7.96 10.40
CA ALA A 360 -13.49 -7.24 9.50
C ALA A 360 -14.97 -7.52 9.84
N ALA A 361 -15.32 -8.77 10.19
CA ALA A 361 -16.68 -9.09 10.63
C ALA A 361 -17.02 -8.41 11.97
N ILE A 362 -16.08 -8.36 12.92
CA ILE A 362 -16.25 -7.62 14.18
C ILE A 362 -16.45 -6.13 13.88
N ALA A 363 -15.63 -5.52 13.01
CA ALA A 363 -15.78 -4.13 12.61
C ALA A 363 -17.16 -3.86 11.98
N CYS A 364 -17.67 -4.76 11.15
CA CYS A 364 -19.02 -4.68 10.59
C CYS A 364 -20.10 -4.71 11.70
N GLY A 365 -19.89 -5.52 12.72
CA GLY A 365 -20.78 -5.58 13.88
C GLY A 365 -20.79 -4.29 14.70
N ILE A 366 -19.64 -3.63 14.82
CA ILE A 366 -19.51 -2.32 15.48
C ILE A 366 -20.29 -1.27 14.66
N GLU A 367 -20.08 -1.20 13.35
CA GLU A 367 -20.79 -0.26 12.46
C GLU A 367 -22.31 -0.46 12.50
N LYS A 368 -22.77 -1.71 12.51
CA LYS A 368 -24.20 -2.05 12.61
C LYS A 368 -24.75 -2.01 14.03
N ARG A 369 -23.96 -1.58 15.03
CA ARG A 369 -24.35 -1.50 16.46
C ARG A 369 -24.93 -2.80 17.01
N LYS A 370 -24.38 -3.95 16.58
CA LYS A 370 -24.84 -5.27 17.01
C LYS A 370 -24.30 -5.70 18.38
N PHE A 371 -23.22 -5.08 18.84
CA PHE A 371 -22.70 -5.30 20.19
C PHE A 371 -23.51 -4.47 21.19
N SER A 372 -24.63 -5.04 21.66
CA SER A 372 -25.47 -4.41 22.68
C SER A 372 -24.95 -4.72 24.09
N GLY A 373 -24.73 -3.69 24.87
CA GLY A 373 -24.84 -3.77 26.34
C GLY A 373 -23.58 -3.60 27.15
N THR A 374 -22.33 -3.70 26.69
CA THR A 374 -21.18 -3.47 27.58
C THR A 374 -19.88 -3.00 26.92
N LYS A 375 -19.70 -3.12 25.61
CA LYS A 375 -18.41 -2.78 25.01
C LYS A 375 -18.61 -2.06 23.67
N SER A 376 -18.75 -0.73 23.71
CA SER A 376 -18.55 0.06 22.49
C SER A 376 -17.05 0.05 22.19
N VAL A 377 -16.63 -0.67 21.16
CA VAL A 377 -15.25 -0.58 20.67
C VAL A 377 -15.14 0.61 19.72
N MET A 378 -14.22 1.49 20.04
CA MET A 378 -13.86 2.63 19.19
C MET A 378 -12.54 2.35 18.48
N ILE A 379 -12.52 2.51 17.16
CA ILE A 379 -11.31 2.35 16.36
C ILE A 379 -10.82 3.74 15.96
N LEU A 380 -9.63 4.11 16.40
CA LEU A 380 -8.91 5.31 15.99
C LEU A 380 -7.79 4.89 15.06
N ASP A 381 -7.98 5.12 13.76
CA ASP A 381 -6.99 4.82 12.74
C ASP A 381 -6.12 6.05 12.44
N VAL A 382 -5.10 5.88 11.60
CA VAL A 382 -4.19 6.97 11.23
C VAL A 382 -4.10 7.13 9.72
N SER A 383 -3.76 8.35 9.26
CA SER A 383 -3.48 8.60 7.85
C SER A 383 -2.22 7.86 7.42
N PRO A 384 -2.27 6.98 6.40
CA PRO A 384 -1.09 6.25 5.94
C PRO A 384 -0.10 7.14 5.18
N HIS A 385 -0.55 8.26 4.66
CA HIS A 385 0.21 9.18 3.81
C HIS A 385 0.08 10.62 4.30
N ARG A 386 1.06 11.44 3.91
CA ARG A 386 0.95 12.89 4.02
C ARG A 386 0.06 13.42 2.91
N LEU A 387 -0.86 14.32 3.24
CA LEU A 387 -1.73 14.98 2.27
C LEU A 387 -1.47 16.48 2.30
N GLY A 388 -1.42 17.11 1.14
CA GLY A 388 -1.12 18.53 1.06
C GLY A 388 -1.41 19.14 -0.30
N VAL A 389 -0.97 20.38 -0.46
CA VAL A 389 -1.16 21.15 -1.69
C VAL A 389 0.16 21.67 -2.23
N ALA A 390 0.19 21.96 -3.55
CA ALA A 390 1.26 22.76 -4.12
C ALA A 390 1.20 24.18 -3.58
N ALA A 391 2.34 24.66 -3.14
CA ALA A 391 2.50 26.02 -2.66
C ALA A 391 3.79 26.63 -3.18
N ILE A 392 3.88 27.94 -3.11
CA ILE A 392 5.13 28.68 -3.36
C ILE A 392 5.79 28.96 -2.02
N LYS A 393 7.03 28.49 -1.87
CA LYS A 393 7.82 28.72 -0.64
C LYS A 393 8.86 29.80 -0.90
N SER A 394 8.85 30.85 -0.08
CA SER A 394 9.95 31.81 -0.08
C SER A 394 11.19 31.19 0.57
N VAL A 395 12.32 31.25 -0.13
CA VAL A 395 13.64 30.75 0.33
C VAL A 395 14.65 31.86 0.54
N GLY A 396 14.25 33.12 0.28
CA GLY A 396 15.05 34.32 0.47
C GLY A 396 14.34 35.55 -0.12
N PRO A 397 14.88 36.78 0.07
CA PRO A 397 14.28 37.99 -0.49
C PRO A 397 14.16 37.89 -2.04
N GLY A 398 12.92 37.86 -2.53
CA GLY A 398 12.62 37.74 -3.98
C GLY A 398 12.87 36.36 -4.61
N GLN A 399 13.16 35.34 -3.80
CA GLN A 399 13.42 33.98 -4.26
C GLN A 399 12.31 33.03 -3.80
N PHE A 400 11.75 32.28 -4.73
CA PHE A 400 10.62 31.39 -4.48
C PHE A 400 10.83 30.02 -5.12
N VAL A 401 10.32 28.98 -4.46
CA VAL A 401 10.18 27.62 -4.98
C VAL A 401 8.69 27.40 -5.27
N ASP A 402 8.33 27.15 -6.51
CA ASP A 402 6.96 27.01 -6.98
C ASP A 402 6.42 25.57 -6.96
N ASP A 403 7.28 24.59 -6.72
CA ASP A 403 6.97 23.15 -6.67
C ASP A 403 6.99 22.60 -5.22
N TYR A 404 6.71 23.45 -4.23
CA TYR A 404 6.79 23.05 -2.82
C TYR A 404 5.52 22.32 -2.38
N PHE A 405 5.68 21.11 -1.85
CA PHE A 405 4.61 20.37 -1.18
C PHE A 405 4.37 20.93 0.22
N SER A 406 3.22 21.57 0.40
CA SER A 406 2.79 22.07 1.69
C SER A 406 1.86 21.06 2.35
N GLU A 407 2.38 20.32 3.32
CA GLU A 407 1.64 19.34 4.08
C GLU A 407 0.49 19.99 4.87
N ILE A 408 -0.72 19.41 4.80
CA ILE A 408 -1.90 19.83 5.57
C ILE A 408 -2.27 18.74 6.58
N ILE A 409 -2.38 17.48 6.14
CA ILE A 409 -2.57 16.33 7.02
C ILE A 409 -1.26 15.54 7.04
N PRO A 410 -0.57 15.46 8.17
CA PRO A 410 0.65 14.68 8.29
C PRO A 410 0.36 13.17 8.25
N LYS A 411 1.37 12.38 7.90
CA LYS A 411 1.36 10.94 8.11
C LYS A 411 1.15 10.66 9.60
N ASP A 412 0.47 9.56 9.91
CA ASP A 412 0.10 9.14 11.26
C ASP A 412 -0.87 10.11 12.00
N ALA A 413 -1.47 11.09 11.30
CA ALA A 413 -2.56 11.88 11.86
C ALA A 413 -3.77 11.00 12.16
N LYS A 414 -4.38 11.19 13.36
CA LYS A 414 -5.59 10.44 13.77
C LYS A 414 -6.76 10.72 12.85
N LEU A 415 -7.49 9.68 12.48
CA LEU A 415 -8.67 9.77 11.63
C LEU A 415 -9.97 9.62 12.46
N PRO A 416 -11.04 10.33 12.12
CA PRO A 416 -11.14 11.34 11.06
C PRO A 416 -10.34 12.61 11.40
N ALA A 417 -9.71 13.23 10.40
CA ALA A 417 -8.90 14.42 10.55
C ALA A 417 -9.49 15.60 9.77
N THR A 418 -9.59 16.76 10.41
CA THR A 418 -9.89 18.01 9.72
C THR A 418 -8.78 19.00 10.05
N GLN A 419 -8.09 19.49 9.03
CA GLN A 419 -6.99 20.44 9.17
C GLN A 419 -7.16 21.59 8.17
N THR A 420 -6.78 22.77 8.62
CA THR A 420 -6.89 23.97 7.82
C THR A 420 -5.56 24.70 7.78
N ARG A 421 -5.19 25.19 6.59
CA ARG A 421 -3.99 26.02 6.41
C ARG A 421 -4.31 27.24 5.56
N THR A 422 -3.70 28.38 5.89
CA THR A 422 -3.90 29.64 5.18
C THR A 422 -2.65 29.96 4.35
N TYR A 423 -2.86 30.36 3.11
CA TYR A 423 -1.84 30.72 2.13
C TYR A 423 -2.05 32.16 1.68
N GLY A 424 -0.97 32.91 1.54
CA GLY A 424 -1.01 34.23 0.90
C GLY A 424 -0.97 34.09 -0.63
N THR A 425 -1.63 34.99 -1.34
CA THR A 425 -1.47 35.11 -2.78
C THR A 425 -0.29 36.03 -3.10
N LEU A 426 0.52 35.66 -4.10
CA LEU A 426 1.66 36.49 -4.53
C LEU A 426 1.26 37.65 -5.46
N PHE A 427 0.06 37.59 -6.06
CA PHE A 427 -0.37 38.52 -7.10
C PHE A 427 -1.75 39.10 -6.78
N GLY A 428 -1.86 40.44 -6.86
CA GLY A 428 -3.05 41.17 -6.43
C GLY A 428 -4.14 41.38 -7.47
N ASP A 429 -3.93 41.05 -8.73
CA ASP A 429 -4.85 41.42 -9.84
C ASP A 429 -5.76 40.26 -10.29
N GLY A 430 -6.32 39.53 -9.32
CA GLY A 430 -7.48 38.67 -9.59
C GLY A 430 -7.22 37.51 -10.53
N ASP A 431 -6.05 36.85 -10.43
CA ASP A 431 -5.80 35.63 -11.16
C ASP A 431 -6.58 34.45 -10.56
N THR A 432 -6.95 33.51 -11.42
CA THR A 432 -7.56 32.24 -11.00
C THR A 432 -6.57 31.45 -10.14
N ILE A 433 -7.00 30.98 -8.98
CA ILE A 433 -6.17 30.17 -8.08
C ILE A 433 -6.45 28.69 -8.31
N PHE A 434 -5.40 27.95 -8.62
CA PHE A 434 -5.42 26.50 -8.76
C PHE A 434 -4.94 25.86 -7.46
N VAL A 435 -5.81 25.12 -6.79
CA VAL A 435 -5.48 24.34 -5.59
C VAL A 435 -5.19 22.91 -6.02
N ARG A 436 -3.91 22.58 -6.20
CA ARG A 436 -3.46 21.24 -6.58
C ARG A 436 -3.24 20.41 -5.33
N VAL A 437 -4.00 19.32 -5.22
CA VAL A 437 -4.01 18.41 -4.07
C VAL A 437 -3.13 17.21 -4.35
N TYR A 438 -2.22 16.90 -3.42
CA TYR A 438 -1.25 15.81 -3.56
C TYR A 438 -1.32 14.82 -2.40
N GLU A 439 -1.04 13.55 -2.72
CA GLU A 439 -0.72 12.47 -1.79
C GLU A 439 0.79 12.20 -1.88
N ALA A 440 1.48 12.27 -0.75
CA ALA A 440 2.93 12.14 -0.75
C ALA A 440 3.36 10.68 -0.83
N ALA A 441 4.13 10.35 -1.86
CA ALA A 441 4.72 9.03 -2.07
C ALA A 441 5.93 8.76 -1.17
N ASN A 442 6.62 9.83 -0.73
CA ASN A 442 7.83 9.79 0.11
C ASN A 442 7.90 11.03 1.02
N ASP A 443 9.01 11.23 1.72
CA ASP A 443 9.20 12.37 2.63
C ASP A 443 9.72 13.65 1.96
N SER A 444 9.87 13.67 0.62
CA SER A 444 10.25 14.87 -0.13
C SER A 444 9.23 16.01 0.05
N ASN A 445 9.67 17.24 -0.13
CA ASN A 445 8.80 18.41 -0.16
C ASN A 445 8.62 18.98 -1.58
N LEU A 446 8.83 18.17 -2.63
CA LEU A 446 8.65 18.55 -4.02
C LEU A 446 7.41 17.88 -4.60
N CYS A 447 6.44 18.66 -5.08
CA CYS A 447 5.17 18.14 -5.61
C CYS A 447 5.36 17.17 -6.78
N ARG A 448 6.37 17.37 -7.62
CA ARG A 448 6.68 16.47 -8.77
C ARG A 448 7.07 15.04 -8.36
N GLU A 449 7.45 14.83 -7.11
CA GLU A 449 7.79 13.52 -6.55
C GLU A 449 6.58 12.84 -5.89
N HIS A 450 5.42 13.50 -5.92
CA HIS A 450 4.20 13.08 -5.29
C HIS A 450 3.09 12.88 -6.32
N ARG A 451 2.07 12.17 -5.91
CA ARG A 451 0.91 11.90 -6.75
C ARG A 451 -0.07 13.07 -6.69
N LEU A 452 -0.37 13.66 -7.84
CA LEU A 452 -1.47 14.62 -7.96
C LEU A 452 -2.81 13.87 -7.84
N ILE A 453 -3.60 14.24 -6.83
CA ILE A 453 -4.94 13.71 -6.61
C ILE A 453 -5.94 14.49 -7.47
N SER A 454 -5.91 15.83 -7.38
CA SER A 454 -6.86 16.68 -8.07
C SER A 454 -6.39 18.12 -8.13
N GLU A 455 -7.04 18.89 -9.00
CA GLU A 455 -6.88 20.35 -9.10
C GLU A 455 -8.27 21.00 -8.96
N LEU A 456 -8.42 21.87 -7.97
CA LEU A 456 -9.60 22.69 -7.77
C LEU A 456 -9.33 24.10 -8.27
N THR A 457 -10.29 24.68 -8.95
CA THR A 457 -10.21 26.06 -9.46
C THR A 457 -11.05 26.98 -8.59
N LEU A 458 -10.40 27.82 -7.78
CA LEU A 458 -11.06 28.86 -7.02
C LEU A 458 -11.32 30.06 -7.94
N ALA A 459 -12.59 30.43 -8.05
CA ALA A 459 -13.00 31.53 -8.94
C ALA A 459 -12.32 32.85 -8.57
N LYS A 460 -12.02 33.63 -9.59
CA LYS A 460 -11.43 34.97 -9.50
C LYS A 460 -12.26 35.87 -8.58
N MET A 461 -11.60 36.56 -7.65
CA MET A 461 -12.21 37.64 -6.87
C MET A 461 -11.97 38.97 -7.59
N LEU A 462 -13.03 39.64 -8.01
CA LEU A 462 -12.97 40.99 -8.51
C LEU A 462 -12.61 41.90 -7.31
N ASP A 463 -11.62 42.75 -7.43
CA ASP A 463 -11.09 43.62 -6.38
C ASP A 463 -10.23 42.89 -5.29
N ALA A 464 -9.57 41.78 -5.63
CA ALA A 464 -8.62 41.14 -4.75
C ALA A 464 -7.48 42.12 -4.39
N ARG A 465 -7.15 42.22 -3.10
CA ARG A 465 -6.02 43.02 -2.63
C ARG A 465 -4.71 42.26 -2.86
N PRO A 466 -3.58 42.97 -3.06
CA PRO A 466 -2.28 42.34 -2.88
C PRO A 466 -2.23 41.68 -1.50
N GLU A 467 -1.68 40.46 -1.43
CA GLU A 467 -1.60 39.67 -0.18
C GLU A 467 -2.95 39.09 0.31
N GLU A 468 -3.92 38.90 -0.59
CA GLU A 468 -5.17 38.20 -0.23
C GLU A 468 -4.86 36.78 0.29
N GLN A 469 -5.63 36.34 1.27
CA GLN A 469 -5.42 35.04 1.90
C GLN A 469 -6.44 34.01 1.45
N VAL A 470 -5.98 32.83 1.12
CA VAL A 470 -6.81 31.67 0.81
C VAL A 470 -6.66 30.62 1.90
N GLN A 471 -7.77 30.25 2.49
CA GLN A 471 -7.86 29.18 3.45
C GLN A 471 -8.18 27.87 2.73
N VAL A 472 -7.36 26.85 2.94
CA VAL A 472 -7.56 25.49 2.41
C VAL A 472 -7.80 24.55 3.58
N GLU A 473 -8.93 23.84 3.54
CA GLU A 473 -9.36 22.89 4.55
C GLU A 473 -9.38 21.48 3.96
N PHE A 474 -8.79 20.54 4.66
CA PHE A 474 -8.84 19.11 4.36
C PHE A 474 -9.62 18.40 5.44
N ALA A 475 -10.63 17.62 5.06
CA ALA A 475 -11.33 16.69 5.94
C ALA A 475 -11.16 15.27 5.39
N TYR A 476 -10.44 14.44 6.13
CA TYR A 476 -10.11 13.06 5.76
C TYR A 476 -10.81 12.09 6.69
N THR A 477 -11.62 11.22 6.12
CA THR A 477 -12.52 10.32 6.85
C THR A 477 -11.90 8.93 7.06
N LEU A 478 -12.50 8.12 7.93
CA LEU A 478 -12.06 6.74 8.21
C LEU A 478 -12.15 5.80 6.99
N ASP A 479 -13.06 6.06 6.07
CA ASP A 479 -13.23 5.27 4.84
C ASP A 479 -12.28 5.68 3.71
N GLY A 480 -11.37 6.62 3.99
CA GLY A 480 -10.36 7.08 3.02
C GLY A 480 -10.88 8.16 2.06
N THR A 481 -12.02 8.81 2.35
CA THR A 481 -12.53 9.92 1.54
C THR A 481 -11.89 11.22 1.98
N LEU A 482 -11.29 11.96 1.04
CA LEU A 482 -10.73 13.29 1.25
C LEU A 482 -11.69 14.36 0.71
N ALA A 483 -12.23 15.20 1.57
CA ALA A 483 -12.91 16.42 1.18
C ALA A 483 -11.95 17.61 1.29
N VAL A 484 -11.90 18.43 0.26
CA VAL A 484 -11.07 19.65 0.22
C VAL A 484 -11.97 20.85 -0.06
N ALA A 485 -11.81 21.88 0.73
CA ALA A 485 -12.46 23.17 0.50
C ALA A 485 -11.40 24.28 0.45
N ALA A 486 -11.54 25.20 -0.50
CA ALA A 486 -10.70 26.39 -0.56
C ALA A 486 -11.58 27.64 -0.67
N ARG A 487 -11.24 28.69 0.10
CA ARG A 487 -12.01 29.94 0.14
C ARG A 487 -11.11 31.13 0.43
N TYR A 488 -11.52 32.30 -0.06
CA TYR A 488 -10.89 33.55 0.36
C TYR A 488 -11.24 33.88 1.81
N VAL A 489 -10.27 34.36 2.57
CA VAL A 489 -10.49 34.75 3.98
C VAL A 489 -11.35 36.00 4.05
N SER A 490 -11.14 36.99 3.16
CA SER A 490 -11.89 38.23 3.09
C SER A 490 -13.31 38.08 2.49
N ALA A 491 -13.52 37.04 1.67
CA ALA A 491 -14.78 36.74 1.00
C ALA A 491 -15.12 35.23 1.06
N PRO A 492 -15.53 34.72 2.23
CA PRO A 492 -15.71 33.25 2.43
C PRO A 492 -16.81 32.63 1.57
N MET A 493 -17.69 33.47 0.98
CA MET A 493 -18.73 33.01 0.04
C MET A 493 -18.15 32.58 -1.31
N ILE A 494 -16.96 33.08 -1.68
CA ILE A 494 -16.24 32.65 -2.87
C ILE A 494 -15.39 31.45 -2.45
N LYS A 495 -15.93 30.27 -2.71
CA LYS A 495 -15.33 29.00 -2.33
C LYS A 495 -15.40 27.98 -3.45
N VAL A 496 -14.51 27.02 -3.42
CA VAL A 496 -14.56 25.79 -4.19
C VAL A 496 -14.46 24.60 -3.23
N GLU A 497 -15.23 23.59 -3.49
CA GLU A 497 -15.23 22.35 -2.69
C GLU A 497 -15.14 21.16 -3.63
N GLY A 498 -14.36 20.17 -3.23
CA GLY A 498 -14.26 18.88 -3.91
C GLY A 498 -14.30 17.77 -2.88
N LYS A 499 -15.07 16.75 -3.14
CA LYS A 499 -14.95 15.47 -2.44
C LYS A 499 -14.23 14.52 -3.40
N PHE A 500 -13.11 14.09 -2.98
CA PHE A 500 -12.33 13.12 -3.71
C PHE A 500 -12.50 11.75 -3.03
N SER A 501 -13.56 11.05 -3.44
CA SER A 501 -13.34 9.65 -3.70
C SER A 501 -12.56 9.69 -5.02
N LEU A 502 -11.32 9.28 -5.01
CA LEU A 502 -10.35 9.57 -6.08
C LEU A 502 -10.67 8.92 -7.43
N LEU A 503 -11.92 8.55 -7.62
CA LEU A 503 -12.51 7.94 -8.80
C LEU A 503 -12.53 8.87 -10.02
N GLU A 504 -12.84 10.14 -9.81
CA GLU A 504 -13.02 11.07 -10.92
C GLU A 504 -11.70 11.57 -11.49
N ALA A 505 -10.68 11.72 -10.65
CA ALA A 505 -9.37 12.18 -11.06
C ALA A 505 -8.62 11.14 -11.91
N ALA A 506 -8.73 9.84 -11.56
CA ALA A 506 -8.09 8.77 -12.31
C ALA A 506 -8.77 8.49 -13.65
N GLN A 507 -10.09 8.65 -13.75
CA GLN A 507 -10.81 8.54 -15.03
C GLN A 507 -10.48 9.67 -15.98
N GLN A 508 -10.24 10.87 -15.48
CA GLN A 508 -9.79 12.00 -16.29
C GLN A 508 -8.34 11.84 -16.76
N ALA A 509 -7.47 11.28 -15.93
CA ALA A 509 -6.08 10.99 -16.29
C ALA A 509 -5.94 9.76 -17.21
N ALA A 510 -6.75 8.72 -17.03
CA ALA A 510 -6.72 7.50 -17.84
C ALA A 510 -7.41 7.67 -19.21
N ASN A 511 -8.38 8.57 -19.34
CA ASN A 511 -9.06 8.85 -20.61
C ASN A 511 -8.27 9.74 -21.58
N GLY A 512 -7.02 10.11 -21.24
CA GLY A 512 -6.09 10.72 -22.20
C GLY A 512 -6.63 11.96 -22.92
N SER A 513 -7.59 12.67 -22.35
CA SER A 513 -7.97 13.98 -22.81
C SER A 513 -7.18 15.02 -22.00
N PRO A 514 -6.10 15.57 -22.58
CA PRO A 514 -5.75 16.90 -22.15
C PRO A 514 -6.97 17.73 -22.54
N SER A 515 -7.72 18.21 -21.54
CA SER A 515 -8.63 19.33 -21.80
C SER A 515 -7.77 20.38 -22.47
N GLY A 516 -7.98 20.54 -23.78
CA GLY A 516 -7.29 21.53 -24.58
C GLY A 516 -7.50 22.89 -23.96
N LEU A 517 -6.53 23.33 -23.21
CA LEU A 517 -6.29 24.73 -22.96
C LEU A 517 -5.52 25.24 -24.17
N ASP A 518 -6.30 25.66 -25.14
CA ASP A 518 -5.86 26.55 -26.21
C ASP A 518 -5.26 27.80 -25.54
N VAL A 519 -3.94 27.83 -25.41
CA VAL A 519 -3.19 28.98 -24.89
C VAL A 519 -2.98 29.95 -26.05
N THR A 520 -4.05 30.57 -26.53
CA THR A 520 -4.02 31.75 -27.34
C THR A 520 -4.75 32.89 -26.65
N GLY A 521 -4.08 33.53 -25.71
CA GLY A 521 -4.50 34.77 -25.09
C GLY A 521 -3.29 35.48 -24.53
N GLY A 522 -2.81 36.48 -25.25
CA GLY A 522 -1.66 37.27 -24.91
C GLY A 522 -1.77 37.98 -23.57
N GLY A 523 -1.00 37.54 -22.61
CA GLY A 523 -0.72 38.23 -21.36
C GLY A 523 0.79 38.29 -21.16
N SER A 524 1.28 39.48 -20.93
CA SER A 524 2.68 39.93 -20.96
C SER A 524 3.72 38.95 -20.39
N ASN A 525 4.77 38.73 -21.16
CA ASN A 525 5.97 37.93 -20.81
C ASN A 525 6.74 38.39 -19.53
N ALA A 526 6.34 39.47 -18.89
CA ALA A 526 6.99 39.99 -17.68
C ALA A 526 6.55 39.27 -16.39
N ALA A 527 5.30 38.75 -16.31
CA ALA A 527 4.80 38.02 -15.14
C ALA A 527 5.28 36.56 -15.09
N ARG A 528 5.63 35.96 -16.25
CA ARG A 528 6.21 34.62 -16.34
C ARG A 528 7.69 34.54 -15.90
N ALA A 529 8.40 35.66 -15.97
CA ALA A 529 9.82 35.70 -15.64
C ALA A 529 10.12 35.76 -14.12
N ALA A 530 9.11 36.09 -13.28
CA ALA A 530 9.29 36.19 -11.83
C ALA A 530 8.88 34.95 -11.04
N ALA A 531 8.26 33.94 -11.68
CA ALA A 531 7.56 32.86 -10.98
C ALA A 531 8.21 31.49 -11.05
N ALA A 532 9.26 31.25 -11.83
CA ALA A 532 9.87 29.94 -11.97
C ALA A 532 11.40 30.04 -11.79
N VAL A 533 11.86 29.72 -10.59
CA VAL A 533 13.27 29.38 -10.40
C VAL A 533 13.47 27.99 -11.01
N SER A 534 14.23 27.89 -12.07
CA SER A 534 14.56 26.62 -12.70
C SER A 534 15.33 25.71 -11.71
N ALA A 535 15.30 24.38 -11.94
CA ALA A 535 16.12 23.44 -11.15
C ALA A 535 17.60 23.87 -11.11
N GLN A 536 18.06 24.53 -12.15
CA GLN A 536 19.42 25.03 -12.28
C GLN A 536 19.69 26.27 -11.39
N GLU A 537 18.69 27.12 -11.21
CA GLU A 537 18.75 28.27 -10.28
C GLU A 537 18.62 27.81 -8.82
N LEU A 538 17.76 26.85 -8.52
CA LEU A 538 17.69 26.17 -7.23
C LEU A 538 19.05 25.56 -6.83
N ALA A 539 19.68 24.86 -7.78
CA ALA A 539 21.01 24.31 -7.58
C ALA A 539 22.11 25.39 -7.34
N SER A 540 21.85 26.67 -7.61
CA SER A 540 22.77 27.77 -7.26
C SER A 540 22.59 28.32 -5.86
N LEU A 541 21.44 28.10 -5.21
CA LEU A 541 21.08 28.67 -3.91
C LEU A 541 21.47 27.78 -2.72
N TRP A 542 21.95 26.59 -2.95
CA TRP A 542 22.25 25.59 -1.92
C TRP A 542 23.23 26.08 -0.82
N ARG A 543 24.13 27.02 -1.16
CA ARG A 543 25.10 27.58 -0.21
C ARG A 543 24.47 28.35 0.94
N ASN A 544 23.19 28.73 0.81
CA ASN A 544 22.42 29.43 1.83
C ASN A 544 21.67 28.46 2.78
N SER A 545 21.76 27.15 2.54
CA SER A 545 21.15 26.13 3.40
C SER A 545 21.90 25.98 4.72
N PRO A 546 21.21 25.73 5.85
CA PRO A 546 21.86 25.41 7.12
C PRO A 546 22.84 24.23 7.05
N ASN A 547 22.61 23.28 6.15
CA ASN A 547 23.42 22.08 5.97
C ASN A 547 24.48 22.24 4.86
N ALA A 548 24.61 23.42 4.25
CA ALA A 548 25.53 23.68 3.15
C ALA A 548 27.00 23.39 3.51
N ALA A 549 27.43 23.83 4.69
CA ALA A 549 28.80 23.64 5.14
C ALA A 549 29.21 22.17 5.24
N HIS A 550 28.26 21.29 5.60
CA HIS A 550 28.50 19.85 5.71
C HIS A 550 28.60 19.15 4.35
N CYS A 551 27.83 19.60 3.35
CA CYS A 551 27.77 18.98 2.04
C CYS A 551 28.73 19.61 1.00
N ALA A 552 29.24 20.81 1.27
CA ALA A 552 30.10 21.55 0.34
C ALA A 552 31.33 20.77 -0.16
N PRO A 553 32.11 20.08 0.70
CA PRO A 553 33.29 19.35 0.25
C PRO A 553 32.96 18.26 -0.78
N LEU A 554 31.84 17.52 -0.58
CA LEU A 554 31.43 16.45 -1.50
C LEU A 554 30.92 17.01 -2.83
N ILE A 555 30.16 18.10 -2.79
CA ILE A 555 29.69 18.80 -4.01
C ILE A 555 30.87 19.31 -4.83
N GLU A 556 31.89 19.90 -4.19
CA GLU A 556 33.09 20.38 -4.87
C GLU A 556 33.94 19.23 -5.44
N GLN A 557 33.95 18.09 -4.77
CA GLN A 557 34.59 16.87 -5.28
C GLN A 557 33.85 16.35 -6.52
N ALA A 558 32.51 16.31 -6.47
CA ALA A 558 31.69 15.89 -7.60
C ALA A 558 31.84 16.81 -8.82
N GLU A 559 31.88 18.14 -8.63
CA GLU A 559 32.11 19.12 -9.69
C GLU A 559 33.50 18.99 -10.33
N ARG A 560 34.48 18.47 -9.61
CA ARG A 560 35.81 18.12 -10.15
C ARG A 560 35.74 16.81 -10.94
N ALA A 561 35.14 15.77 -10.35
CA ALA A 561 34.97 14.46 -10.98
C ALA A 561 34.18 14.54 -12.28
N GLU A 562 33.18 15.42 -12.36
CA GLU A 562 32.42 15.67 -13.61
C GLU A 562 33.32 16.09 -14.78
N LYS A 563 34.37 16.86 -14.50
CA LYS A 563 35.33 17.31 -15.52
C LYS A 563 36.38 16.25 -15.87
N GLU A 564 36.73 15.41 -14.91
CA GLU A 564 37.76 14.36 -15.05
C GLU A 564 37.20 13.08 -15.68
N HIS A 565 35.88 12.82 -15.61
CA HIS A 565 35.19 11.65 -16.12
C HIS A 565 34.05 12.01 -17.08
N PRO A 566 34.34 12.37 -18.34
CA PRO A 566 33.33 12.80 -19.33
C PRO A 566 32.23 11.76 -19.59
N ASP A 567 32.57 10.47 -19.54
CA ASP A 567 31.63 9.37 -19.80
C ASP A 567 30.58 9.21 -18.70
N SER A 568 30.89 9.63 -17.48
CA SER A 568 30.00 9.59 -16.30
C SER A 568 29.45 10.97 -15.91
N SER A 569 29.78 12.01 -16.66
CA SER A 569 29.44 13.41 -16.36
C SER A 569 27.93 13.62 -16.13
N ALA A 570 27.07 12.99 -16.92
CA ALA A 570 25.61 13.12 -16.78
C ALA A 570 25.09 12.53 -15.46
N SER A 571 25.63 11.41 -15.02
CA SER A 571 25.26 10.75 -13.74
C SER A 571 25.74 11.58 -12.55
N ILE A 572 27.00 12.03 -12.57
CA ILE A 572 27.59 12.87 -11.52
C ILE A 572 26.81 14.18 -11.37
N LYS A 573 26.55 14.84 -12.50
CA LYS A 573 25.78 16.09 -12.52
C LYS A 573 24.37 15.90 -11.98
N GLY A 574 23.67 14.84 -12.41
CA GLY A 574 22.33 14.53 -11.94
C GLY A 574 22.25 14.34 -10.43
N ALA A 575 23.19 13.56 -9.85
CA ALA A 575 23.26 13.33 -8.41
C ALA A 575 23.65 14.62 -7.65
N THR A 576 24.57 15.42 -8.18
CA THR A 576 25.02 16.70 -7.60
C THR A 576 23.88 17.71 -7.57
N ASP A 577 23.14 17.86 -8.66
CA ASP A 577 22.01 18.80 -8.76
C ASP A 577 20.86 18.34 -7.83
N ALA A 578 20.61 17.03 -7.72
CA ALA A 578 19.63 16.48 -6.78
C ALA A 578 19.96 16.81 -5.32
N LEU A 579 21.25 16.70 -4.90
CA LEU A 579 21.68 17.08 -3.57
C LEU A 579 21.55 18.60 -3.34
N LYS A 580 21.93 19.43 -4.30
CA LYS A 580 21.79 20.89 -4.23
C LYS A 580 20.33 21.31 -4.07
N ILE A 581 19.42 20.66 -4.79
CA ILE A 581 17.98 20.91 -4.69
C ILE A 581 17.47 20.47 -3.30
N ALA A 582 17.88 19.30 -2.81
CA ALA A 582 17.50 18.82 -1.49
C ALA A 582 17.96 19.77 -0.37
N LEU A 583 19.16 20.36 -0.48
CA LEU A 583 19.66 21.36 0.46
C LEU A 583 18.79 22.62 0.51
N VAL A 584 18.15 23.00 -0.59
CA VAL A 584 17.29 24.21 -0.65
C VAL A 584 15.86 23.92 -0.24
N ALA A 585 15.29 22.81 -0.69
CA ALA A 585 13.85 22.54 -0.63
C ALA A 585 13.50 21.24 0.11
N GLY A 586 14.47 20.36 0.39
CA GLY A 586 14.27 19.05 1.02
C GLY A 586 14.19 19.07 2.55
N THR A 587 13.84 17.92 3.11
CA THR A 587 13.96 17.63 4.54
C THR A 587 15.41 17.25 4.88
N GLU A 588 15.74 17.15 6.17
CA GLU A 588 17.05 16.63 6.59
C GLU A 588 17.30 15.19 6.09
N GLN A 589 16.25 14.40 6.01
CA GLN A 589 16.30 13.03 5.49
C GLN A 589 16.54 13.01 3.98
N ASP A 590 15.91 13.91 3.19
CA ASP A 590 16.19 14.06 1.76
C ASP A 590 17.65 14.41 1.51
N VAL A 591 18.20 15.36 2.30
CA VAL A 591 19.61 15.76 2.19
C VAL A 591 20.52 14.55 2.43
N ARG A 592 20.25 13.74 3.46
CA ARG A 592 21.02 12.50 3.73
C ARG A 592 20.93 11.53 2.56
N GLN A 593 19.73 11.22 2.09
CA GLN A 593 19.54 10.27 0.98
C GLN A 593 20.26 10.72 -0.31
N LYS A 594 20.22 12.00 -0.63
CA LYS A 594 20.90 12.52 -1.82
C LYS A 594 22.42 12.65 -1.62
N LEU A 595 22.87 12.85 -0.39
CA LEU A 595 24.27 12.80 -0.02
C LEU A 595 24.86 11.40 -0.20
N ASP A 596 24.14 10.36 0.28
CA ASP A 596 24.53 8.97 0.12
C ASP A 596 24.56 8.60 -1.38
N ALA A 597 23.53 8.96 -2.16
CA ALA A 597 23.47 8.70 -3.57
C ALA A 597 24.63 9.37 -4.37
N LEU A 598 25.02 10.59 -4.01
CA LEU A 598 26.18 11.25 -4.63
C LEU A 598 27.49 10.56 -4.22
N THR A 599 27.60 10.12 -2.96
CA THR A 599 28.75 9.37 -2.47
C THR A 599 28.93 8.06 -3.24
N ASP A 600 27.84 7.32 -3.45
CA ASP A 600 27.86 6.05 -4.23
C ASP A 600 28.32 6.28 -5.66
N VAL A 601 27.80 7.31 -6.34
CA VAL A 601 28.23 7.67 -7.72
C VAL A 601 29.72 8.01 -7.78
N LEU A 602 30.25 8.71 -6.76
CA LEU A 602 31.67 9.04 -6.72
C LEU A 602 32.55 7.83 -6.35
N PHE A 603 32.02 6.92 -5.55
CA PHE A 603 32.71 5.69 -5.16
C PHE A 603 32.87 4.70 -6.33
N GLU A 604 31.87 4.64 -7.23
CA GLU A 604 31.95 3.83 -8.46
C GLU A 604 33.00 4.31 -9.47
N LEU A 605 33.50 5.55 -9.29
CA LEU A 605 34.51 6.15 -10.16
C LEU A 605 35.94 6.06 -9.60
N ALA A 606 36.08 5.72 -8.32
CA ALA A 606 37.36 5.58 -7.63
C ALA A 606 37.90 4.15 -7.70
#